data_70e5c646bcc1851f1130789a7c18126b
#
_entry.id   70e5c646bcc1851f1130789a7c18126b
#
_cell.length_a   1.000
_cell.length_b   1.000
_cell.length_c   1.000
_cell.angle_alpha   90.00
_cell.angle_beta   90.00
_cell.angle_gamma   90.00
#
_symmetry.space_group_name_H-M   'P 1'
#
loop_
_entity.id
_entity.type
_entity.pdbx_description
1 polymer ?
#
loop_
_entity_poly.entity_id
_entity_poly.type
_entity_poly.pdbx_seq_one_letter_code
_entity_poly.pdbx_strand_id
1 'polypeptide(L)'
;MTREEILSHVDHTLLKPEATWPQIQTICDEAIANHTASVCINTCYVKQAVEYMAGRIPVCCVVGFPLGAMDTASKAFEAKTAIENGAAEVDMVINIGRLKNKEYDAVREDIRAVKEAVGDKVLKV
;
A
#
# COMPACT_ATOMS: atom_id res chain seq x y z
N MET A 1 -16.51 -16.48 -13.99
CA MET A 1 -15.54 -15.39 -13.76
C MET A 1 -14.53 -15.41 -14.90
N THR A 2 -14.42 -14.31 -15.63
CA THR A 2 -13.46 -14.19 -16.73
C THR A 2 -12.07 -13.85 -16.20
N ARG A 3 -11.04 -13.97 -17.05
CA ARG A 3 -9.68 -13.53 -16.73
C ARG A 3 -9.65 -12.03 -16.37
N GLU A 4 -10.35 -11.23 -17.15
CA GLU A 4 -10.46 -9.78 -16.95
C GLU A 4 -11.10 -9.43 -15.61
N GLU A 5 -12.16 -10.14 -15.24
CA GLU A 5 -12.80 -9.97 -13.92
C GLU A 5 -11.82 -10.32 -12.78
N ILE A 6 -11.05 -11.39 -12.91
CA ILE A 6 -10.04 -11.75 -11.90
C ILE A 6 -8.98 -10.65 -11.81
N LEU A 7 -8.42 -10.23 -12.93
CA LEU A 7 -7.36 -9.22 -12.95
C LEU A 7 -7.82 -7.86 -12.38
N SER A 8 -9.09 -7.50 -12.56
CA SER A 8 -9.65 -6.28 -12.00
C SER A 8 -9.70 -6.25 -10.45
N HIS A 9 -9.42 -7.37 -9.80
CA HIS A 9 -9.32 -7.48 -8.33
C HIS A 9 -7.88 -7.72 -7.84
N VAL A 10 -6.90 -7.67 -8.73
CA VAL A 10 -5.49 -7.93 -8.39
C VAL A 10 -4.75 -6.63 -8.11
N ASP A 11 -4.05 -6.59 -6.99
CA ASP A 11 -3.00 -5.60 -6.74
C ASP A 11 -1.69 -6.14 -7.32
N HIS A 12 -1.25 -5.60 -8.46
CA HIS A 12 -0.02 -6.04 -9.11
C HIS A 12 1.19 -5.53 -8.33
N THR A 13 1.97 -6.43 -7.74
CA THR A 13 2.81 -6.14 -6.59
C THR A 13 4.29 -6.40 -6.83
N LEU A 14 5.15 -5.45 -6.44
CA LEU A 14 6.60 -5.62 -6.34
C LEU A 14 7.11 -4.92 -5.08
N LEU A 15 7.57 -5.72 -4.09
CA LEU A 15 7.95 -5.24 -2.76
C LEU A 15 9.39 -5.61 -2.37
N LYS A 16 10.17 -6.15 -3.30
CA LYS A 16 11.57 -6.50 -3.04
C LYS A 16 12.36 -5.24 -2.64
N PRO A 17 13.16 -5.29 -1.57
CA PRO A 17 13.89 -4.11 -1.11
C PRO A 17 14.91 -3.60 -2.14
N GLU A 18 15.41 -4.47 -3.01
CA GLU A 18 16.33 -4.12 -4.09
C GLU A 18 15.65 -3.71 -5.39
N ALA A 19 14.32 -3.61 -5.42
CA ALA A 19 13.60 -3.21 -6.62
C ALA A 19 14.01 -1.82 -7.09
N THR A 20 14.33 -1.73 -8.37
CA THR A 20 14.74 -0.48 -9.03
C THR A 20 13.56 0.18 -9.73
N TRP A 21 13.68 1.47 -10.06
CA TRP A 21 12.64 2.18 -10.79
C TRP A 21 12.26 1.51 -12.14
N PRO A 22 13.20 1.07 -12.99
CA PRO A 22 12.83 0.36 -14.21
C PRO A 22 11.98 -0.90 -13.95
N GLN A 23 12.21 -1.60 -12.86
CA GLN A 23 11.41 -2.77 -12.49
C GLN A 23 10.01 -2.37 -12.02
N ILE A 24 9.89 -1.30 -11.23
CA ILE A 24 8.59 -0.71 -10.84
C ILE A 24 7.83 -0.24 -12.09
N GLN A 25 8.50 0.41 -13.02
CA GLN A 25 7.91 0.86 -14.28
C GLN A 25 7.33 -0.31 -15.09
N THR A 26 8.04 -1.44 -15.14
CA THR A 26 7.54 -2.67 -15.80
C THR A 26 6.25 -3.15 -15.13
N ILE A 27 6.17 -3.16 -13.80
CA ILE A 27 4.95 -3.52 -13.06
C ILE A 27 3.80 -2.56 -13.41
N CYS A 28 4.09 -1.27 -13.50
CA CYS A 28 3.10 -0.27 -13.92
C CYS A 28 2.58 -0.53 -15.33
N ASP A 29 3.46 -0.82 -16.28
CA ASP A 29 3.08 -1.11 -17.67
C ASP A 29 2.23 -2.38 -17.77
N GLU A 30 2.58 -3.42 -17.03
CA GLU A 30 1.81 -4.66 -16.97
C GLU A 30 0.42 -4.43 -16.36
N ALA A 31 0.33 -3.63 -15.29
CA ALA A 31 -0.93 -3.28 -14.66
C ALA A 31 -1.86 -2.52 -15.62
N ILE A 32 -1.32 -1.56 -16.36
CA ILE A 32 -2.06 -0.80 -17.38
C ILE A 32 -2.58 -1.74 -18.47
N ALA A 33 -1.70 -2.61 -19.01
CA ALA A 33 -2.06 -3.53 -20.09
C ALA A 33 -3.13 -4.54 -19.68
N ASN A 34 -3.17 -4.93 -18.42
CA ASN A 34 -4.08 -5.95 -17.90
C ASN A 34 -5.24 -5.41 -17.04
N HIS A 35 -5.35 -4.09 -16.90
CA HIS A 35 -6.42 -3.43 -16.14
C HIS A 35 -6.56 -3.98 -14.71
N THR A 36 -5.43 -4.10 -13.98
CA THR A 36 -5.45 -4.55 -12.59
C THR A 36 -6.11 -3.50 -11.68
N ALA A 37 -6.53 -3.91 -10.47
CA ALA A 37 -7.14 -3.02 -9.51
C ALA A 37 -6.18 -1.91 -9.06
N SER A 38 -4.91 -2.25 -8.87
CA SER A 38 -3.84 -1.32 -8.47
C SER A 38 -2.47 -1.86 -8.86
N VAL A 39 -1.45 -1.04 -8.66
CA VAL A 39 -0.09 -1.51 -8.41
C VAL A 39 0.20 -1.35 -6.92
N CYS A 40 0.92 -2.31 -6.31
CA CYS A 40 1.31 -2.23 -4.91
C CYS A 40 2.83 -2.23 -4.79
N ILE A 41 3.39 -1.18 -4.19
CA ILE A 41 4.81 -0.88 -4.18
C ILE A 41 5.28 -0.33 -2.82
N ASN A 42 6.59 -0.24 -2.64
CA ASN A 42 7.18 0.44 -1.48
C ASN A 42 6.99 1.96 -1.57
N THR A 43 6.88 2.63 -0.43
CA THR A 43 6.53 4.05 -0.33
C THR A 43 7.51 5.00 -1.03
N CYS A 44 8.78 4.62 -1.14
CA CYS A 44 9.79 5.46 -1.81
C CYS A 44 9.49 5.71 -3.30
N TYR A 45 8.69 4.87 -3.94
CA TYR A 45 8.33 5.00 -5.36
C TYR A 45 6.93 5.56 -5.60
N VAL A 46 6.14 5.83 -4.56
CA VAL A 46 4.74 6.24 -4.71
C VAL A 46 4.60 7.48 -5.59
N LYS A 47 5.32 8.55 -5.27
CA LYS A 47 5.22 9.80 -6.04
C LYS A 47 5.55 9.58 -7.52
N GLN A 48 6.64 8.90 -7.78
CA GLN A 48 7.10 8.62 -9.15
C GLN A 48 6.10 7.73 -9.92
N ALA A 49 5.55 6.70 -9.25
CA ALA A 49 4.55 5.83 -9.85
C ALA A 49 3.23 6.55 -10.12
N VAL A 50 2.79 7.42 -9.22
CA VAL A 50 1.58 8.23 -9.41
C VAL A 50 1.72 9.15 -10.64
N GLU A 51 2.86 9.81 -10.78
CA GLU A 51 3.18 10.65 -11.95
C GLU A 51 3.19 9.81 -13.24
N TYR A 52 3.83 8.66 -13.21
CA TYR A 52 3.90 7.74 -14.35
C TYR A 52 2.54 7.17 -14.75
N MET A 53 1.72 6.80 -13.78
CA MET A 53 0.37 6.27 -14.03
C MET A 53 -0.56 7.31 -14.65
N ALA A 54 -0.42 8.57 -14.31
CA ALA A 54 -1.27 9.65 -14.81
C ALA A 54 -2.77 9.32 -14.71
N GLY A 55 -3.19 8.73 -13.59
CA GLY A 55 -4.58 8.37 -13.32
C GLY A 55 -5.09 7.08 -13.96
N ARG A 56 -4.25 6.33 -14.70
CA ARG A 56 -4.69 5.12 -15.42
C ARG A 56 -5.00 3.95 -14.50
N ILE A 57 -4.15 3.69 -13.52
CA ILE A 57 -4.32 2.64 -12.51
C ILE A 57 -4.00 3.24 -11.13
N PRO A 58 -4.79 2.95 -10.08
CA PRO A 58 -4.49 3.41 -8.73
C PRO A 58 -3.14 2.90 -8.21
N VAL A 59 -2.45 3.72 -7.44
CA VAL A 59 -1.22 3.32 -6.75
C VAL A 59 -1.55 2.98 -5.31
N CYS A 60 -1.30 1.73 -4.92
CA CYS A 60 -1.31 1.22 -3.55
C CYS A 60 0.13 1.14 -3.05
N CYS A 61 0.34 1.31 -1.77
CA CYS A 61 1.64 1.08 -1.15
C CYS A 61 1.51 0.38 0.19
N VAL A 62 2.58 -0.30 0.61
CA VAL A 62 2.66 -0.91 1.94
C VAL A 62 3.18 0.11 2.95
N VAL A 63 2.71 0.03 4.19
CA VAL A 63 3.24 0.79 5.33
C VAL A 63 3.48 -0.13 6.52
N GLY A 64 4.48 0.19 7.33
CA GLY A 64 4.90 -0.70 8.40
C GLY A 64 5.41 -2.05 7.91
N PHE A 65 5.86 -2.12 6.69
CA PHE A 65 6.20 -3.36 6.00
C PHE A 65 7.70 -3.66 6.09
N PRO A 66 8.10 -4.95 6.26
CA PRO A 66 7.22 -6.13 6.35
C PRO A 66 6.82 -6.50 7.79
N LEU A 67 7.37 -5.86 8.82
CA LEU A 67 7.29 -6.36 10.20
C LEU A 67 6.02 -5.97 10.95
N GLY A 68 5.42 -4.82 10.64
CA GLY A 68 4.27 -4.30 11.38
C GLY A 68 4.56 -3.88 12.83
N ALA A 69 5.82 -3.95 13.24
CA ALA A 69 6.25 -3.85 14.64
C ALA A 69 6.79 -2.48 15.04
N MET A 70 6.62 -1.47 14.19
CA MET A 70 7.04 -0.11 14.48
C MET A 70 6.04 0.63 15.35
N ASP A 71 6.45 1.77 15.90
CA ASP A 71 5.55 2.64 16.62
C ASP A 71 4.36 3.08 15.75
N THR A 72 3.20 3.18 16.37
CA THR A 72 1.97 3.65 15.72
C THR A 72 2.15 5.02 15.05
N ALA A 73 2.83 5.95 15.71
CA ALA A 73 3.10 7.29 15.15
C ALA A 73 3.93 7.23 13.85
N SER A 74 4.96 6.38 13.82
CA SER A 74 5.79 6.17 12.62
C SER A 74 4.99 5.56 11.47
N LYS A 75 4.15 4.57 11.76
CA LYS A 75 3.29 3.91 10.78
C LYS A 75 2.27 4.89 10.19
N ALA A 76 1.62 5.68 11.05
CA ALA A 76 0.68 6.71 10.63
C ALA A 76 1.35 7.82 9.79
N PHE A 77 2.58 8.22 10.17
CA PHE A 77 3.34 9.21 9.40
C PHE A 77 3.70 8.70 8.00
N GLU A 78 4.13 7.44 7.89
CA GLU A 78 4.41 6.82 6.59
C GLU A 78 3.16 6.81 5.71
N ALA A 79 2.02 6.41 6.26
CA ALA A 79 0.74 6.40 5.55
C ALA A 79 0.33 7.81 5.08
N LYS A 80 0.44 8.81 5.96
CA LYS A 80 0.15 10.21 5.62
C LYS A 80 1.01 10.70 4.46
N THR A 81 2.30 10.47 4.54
CA THR A 81 3.26 10.85 3.48
C THR A 81 2.92 10.18 2.15
N ALA A 82 2.56 8.89 2.19
CA ALA A 82 2.16 8.17 0.99
C ALA A 82 0.91 8.78 0.33
N ILE A 83 -0.10 9.13 1.13
CA ILE A 83 -1.32 9.80 0.64
C ILE A 83 -1.00 11.19 0.06
N GLU A 84 -0.17 11.98 0.72
CA GLU A 84 0.28 13.28 0.21
C GLU A 84 1.03 13.15 -1.11
N ASN A 85 1.74 12.05 -1.32
CA ASN A 85 2.41 11.71 -2.58
C ASN A 85 1.49 11.12 -3.66
N GLY A 86 0.20 10.94 -3.36
CA GLY A 86 -0.81 10.55 -4.32
C GLY A 86 -1.25 9.08 -4.28
N ALA A 87 -0.85 8.31 -3.27
CA ALA A 87 -1.36 6.94 -3.10
C ALA A 87 -2.89 6.96 -2.93
N ALA A 88 -3.56 6.05 -3.63
CA ALA A 88 -5.01 5.87 -3.53
C ALA A 88 -5.40 4.85 -2.46
N GLU A 89 -4.49 3.94 -2.16
CA GLU A 89 -4.69 2.86 -1.21
C GLU A 89 -3.42 2.63 -0.38
N VAL A 90 -3.60 2.20 0.86
CA VAL A 90 -2.51 1.87 1.77
C VAL A 90 -2.76 0.50 2.38
N ASP A 91 -1.76 -0.39 2.31
CA ASP A 91 -1.76 -1.70 2.95
C ASP A 91 -0.85 -1.64 4.17
N MET A 92 -1.42 -1.57 5.36
CA MET A 92 -0.64 -1.61 6.58
C MET A 92 -0.42 -3.05 7.04
N VAL A 93 0.77 -3.30 7.60
CA VAL A 93 1.02 -4.55 8.31
C VAL A 93 0.53 -4.42 9.74
N ILE A 94 -0.31 -5.36 10.17
CA ILE A 94 -0.80 -5.43 11.56
C ILE A 94 0.36 -5.69 12.53
N ASN A 95 0.29 -5.17 13.75
CA ASN A 95 1.25 -5.51 14.78
C ASN A 95 1.00 -6.94 15.27
N ILE A 96 1.72 -7.88 14.69
CA ILE A 96 1.52 -9.32 14.90
C ILE A 96 1.81 -9.69 16.35
N GLY A 97 2.89 -9.16 16.92
CA GLY A 97 3.27 -9.45 18.33
C GLY A 97 2.19 -9.04 19.32
N ARG A 98 1.66 -7.83 19.19
CA ARG A 98 0.57 -7.35 20.04
C ARG A 98 -0.72 -8.15 19.84
N LEU A 99 -1.03 -8.54 18.62
CA LEU A 99 -2.18 -9.38 18.33
C LEU A 99 -2.04 -10.76 19.01
N LYS A 100 -0.88 -11.38 18.88
CA LYS A 100 -0.59 -12.66 19.55
C LYS A 100 -0.63 -12.54 21.08
N ASN A 101 -0.23 -11.40 21.61
CA ASN A 101 -0.32 -11.10 23.04
C ASN A 101 -1.74 -10.70 23.50
N LYS A 102 -2.72 -10.74 22.61
CA LYS A 102 -4.12 -10.39 22.85
C LYS A 102 -4.34 -8.92 23.29
N GLU A 103 -3.43 -8.04 22.93
CA GLU A 103 -3.53 -6.59 23.16
C GLU A 103 -4.44 -5.97 22.09
N TYR A 104 -5.70 -6.38 22.07
CA TYR A 104 -6.65 -6.02 21.00
C TYR A 104 -6.91 -4.51 20.93
N ASP A 105 -6.92 -3.82 22.07
CA ASP A 105 -7.11 -2.37 22.09
C ASP A 105 -5.93 -1.63 21.46
N ALA A 106 -4.70 -2.10 21.70
CA ALA A 106 -3.50 -1.55 21.08
C ALA A 106 -3.50 -1.79 19.56
N VAL A 107 -3.92 -2.98 19.13
CA VAL A 107 -4.03 -3.30 17.69
C VAL A 107 -5.10 -2.43 17.03
N ARG A 108 -6.25 -2.25 17.67
CA ARG A 108 -7.33 -1.37 17.19
C ARG A 108 -6.87 0.07 17.06
N GLU A 109 -6.15 0.56 18.06
CA GLU A 109 -5.64 1.94 18.07
C GLU A 109 -4.60 2.16 16.96
N ASP A 110 -3.72 1.18 16.73
CA ASP A 110 -2.74 1.21 15.63
C ASP A 110 -3.44 1.34 14.27
N ILE A 111 -4.45 0.50 14.02
CA ILE A 111 -5.25 0.56 12.79
C ILE A 111 -6.01 1.90 12.68
N ARG A 112 -6.59 2.37 13.78
CA ARG A 112 -7.33 3.63 13.80
C ARG A 112 -6.44 4.82 13.45
N ALA A 113 -5.27 4.90 14.05
CA ALA A 113 -4.32 5.99 13.80
C ALA A 113 -3.88 6.02 12.32
N VAL A 114 -3.63 4.85 11.73
CA VAL A 114 -3.29 4.76 10.30
C VAL A 114 -4.49 5.14 9.43
N LYS A 115 -5.70 4.70 9.80
CA LYS A 115 -6.92 5.09 9.06
C LYS A 115 -7.17 6.60 9.10
N GLU A 116 -6.96 7.23 10.24
CA GLU A 116 -7.06 8.70 10.35
C GLU A 116 -6.04 9.40 9.44
N ALA A 117 -4.82 8.90 9.36
CA ALA A 117 -3.78 9.43 8.46
C ALA A 117 -4.13 9.24 6.97
N VAL A 118 -4.80 8.16 6.63
CA VAL A 118 -5.24 7.83 5.24
C VAL A 118 -6.46 8.64 4.82
N GLY A 119 -7.30 9.06 5.77
CA GLY A 119 -8.51 9.83 5.51
C GLY A 119 -9.57 9.04 4.73
N ASP A 120 -10.07 9.60 3.65
CA ASP A 120 -11.10 8.99 2.80
C ASP A 120 -10.58 7.91 1.86
N LYS A 121 -9.26 7.75 1.74
CA LYS A 121 -8.65 6.73 0.91
C LYS A 121 -8.81 5.34 1.53
N VAL A 122 -8.51 4.32 0.74
CA VAL A 122 -8.65 2.93 1.18
C VAL A 122 -7.49 2.54 2.10
N LEU A 123 -7.82 1.97 3.26
CA LEU A 123 -6.88 1.26 4.11
C LEU A 123 -7.21 -0.22 4.08
N LYS A 124 -6.20 -1.04 3.78
CA LYS A 124 -6.25 -2.51 3.95
C LYS A 124 -5.28 -2.91 5.07
N VAL A 125 -5.56 -4.00 5.78
CA VAL A 125 -4.77 -4.46 6.92
C VAL A 125 -4.36 -5.91 6.69
#